data_e92401ea013ff880ab9195c49d7e5ea0
#
_entry.id   e92401ea013ff880ab9195c49d7e5ea0
#
_cell.length_a   1.000
_cell.length_b   1.000
_cell.length_c   1.000
_cell.angle_alpha   90.00
_cell.angle_beta   90.00
_cell.angle_gamma   90.00
#
_symmetry.space_group_name_H-M   'P 1'
#
loop_
_entity.id
_entity.type
_entity.pdbx_description
1 polymer ?
#
loop_
_entity_poly.entity_id
_entity_poly.type
_entity_poly.pdbx_seq_one_letter_code
_entity_poly.pdbx_strand_id
1 'polypeptide(L)'
;SKSNVIPSVFPIGYDGLAFIVNKNNNDTCFTVNDLKRILTGKATKWSDVVPGSKRGDIEVVFDNTRSATTNFVVDSVLHGEKFGENIMAAKTSKQVIDYVDQNPGSIGVIGSNWLNDRRDSTNTTFKKNIHVVSVSIKDKATPMNSWKPYQAYLLDGRYPFVRTLYAIVVDPHK
;
A
#
# COMPACT_ATOMS: atom_id res chain seq x y z
N SER A 1 24.53 -35.95 8.47
CA SER A 1 24.81 -36.00 7.08
C SER A 1 24.78 -34.64 6.42
N LYS A 2 25.62 -34.51 5.50
CA LYS A 2 25.76 -33.28 4.73
C LYS A 2 24.51 -32.93 3.94
N SER A 3 23.82 -33.94 3.48
CA SER A 3 22.59 -33.78 2.75
C SER A 3 21.45 -33.24 3.61
N ASN A 4 21.67 -33.11 4.90
CA ASN A 4 20.64 -32.66 5.83
C ASN A 4 20.72 -31.18 6.13
N VAL A 5 21.29 -30.40 5.26
CA VAL A 5 21.27 -28.95 5.42
C VAL A 5 19.85 -28.44 5.23
N ILE A 6 19.32 -27.87 6.28
CA ILE A 6 17.99 -27.29 6.29
C ILE A 6 18.13 -25.77 6.23
N PRO A 7 17.46 -25.12 5.26
CA PRO A 7 17.48 -23.65 5.25
C PRO A 7 16.85 -23.11 6.53
N SER A 8 17.55 -22.17 7.14
CA SER A 8 17.00 -21.44 8.29
C SER A 8 16.19 -20.27 7.77
N VAL A 9 14.95 -20.17 8.23
CA VAL A 9 14.05 -19.07 7.86
C VAL A 9 13.78 -18.24 9.11
N PHE A 10 14.02 -16.96 9.01
CA PHE A 10 13.77 -16.04 10.13
C PHE A 10 13.31 -14.68 9.63
N PRO A 11 12.53 -13.95 10.43
CA PRO A 11 12.04 -12.63 10.03
C PRO A 11 13.19 -11.62 10.00
N ILE A 12 13.24 -10.83 8.93
CA ILE A 12 14.23 -9.76 8.77
C ILE A 12 13.60 -8.38 8.80
N GLY A 13 12.28 -8.29 8.84
CA GLY A 13 11.58 -7.03 8.90
C GLY A 13 10.13 -7.17 8.48
N TYR A 14 9.49 -6.03 8.40
CA TYR A 14 8.10 -5.92 7.99
C TYR A 14 7.99 -5.00 6.80
N ASP A 15 7.12 -5.36 5.89
CA ASP A 15 6.76 -4.54 4.74
C ASP A 15 5.25 -4.35 4.77
N GLY A 16 4.80 -3.22 4.27
CA GLY A 16 3.39 -2.91 4.22
C GLY A 16 2.98 -2.44 2.86
N LEU A 17 1.67 -2.47 2.63
CA LEU A 17 1.06 -1.87 1.47
C LEU A 17 0.61 -0.47 1.85
N ALA A 18 1.15 0.54 1.16
CA ALA A 18 0.82 1.94 1.42
C ALA A 18 -0.09 2.48 0.32
N PHE A 19 -1.07 3.28 0.73
CA PHE A 19 -1.94 4.02 -0.17
C PHE A 19 -1.60 5.50 -0.06
N ILE A 20 -1.50 6.15 -1.21
CA ILE A 20 -1.17 7.57 -1.29
C ILE A 20 -2.19 8.29 -2.16
N VAL A 21 -2.49 9.54 -1.80
CA VAL A 21 -3.39 10.40 -2.56
C VAL A 21 -2.70 11.74 -2.83
N ASN A 22 -3.25 12.50 -3.78
CA ASN A 22 -2.72 13.80 -4.14
C ASN A 22 -2.77 14.76 -2.94
N LYS A 23 -1.81 15.67 -2.89
CA LYS A 23 -1.72 16.69 -1.81
C LYS A 23 -2.96 17.54 -1.64
N ASN A 24 -3.74 17.71 -2.71
CA ASN A 24 -4.98 18.48 -2.67
C ASN A 24 -6.17 17.66 -2.16
N ASN A 25 -5.98 16.36 -1.96
CA ASN A 25 -7.00 15.50 -1.40
C ASN A 25 -6.80 15.40 0.11
N ASN A 26 -7.72 16.00 0.86
CA ASN A 26 -7.67 16.00 2.32
C ASN A 26 -8.39 14.79 2.95
N ASP A 27 -9.00 13.95 2.12
CA ASP A 27 -9.62 12.70 2.57
C ASP A 27 -8.53 11.63 2.64
N THR A 28 -8.01 11.41 3.83
CA THR A 28 -6.84 10.55 4.05
C THR A 28 -7.09 9.42 5.04
N CYS A 29 -8.32 9.27 5.54
CA CYS A 29 -8.68 8.17 6.44
C CYS A 29 -9.71 7.28 5.74
N PHE A 30 -9.37 6.01 5.51
CA PHE A 30 -10.25 5.04 4.87
C PHE A 30 -10.26 3.74 5.63
N THR A 31 -11.37 3.02 5.53
CA THR A 31 -11.45 1.67 6.09
C THR A 31 -10.82 0.66 5.14
N VAL A 32 -10.47 -0.51 5.65
CA VAL A 32 -10.04 -1.65 4.82
C VAL A 32 -11.10 -1.94 3.75
N ASN A 33 -12.37 -1.89 4.14
CA ASN A 33 -13.47 -2.15 3.21
C ASN A 33 -13.55 -1.10 2.09
N ASP A 34 -13.36 0.18 2.41
CA ASP A 34 -13.32 1.24 1.40
C ASP A 34 -12.23 0.98 0.36
N LEU A 35 -11.04 0.65 0.82
CA LEU A 35 -9.91 0.40 -0.07
C LEU A 35 -10.13 -0.85 -0.92
N LYS A 36 -10.71 -1.88 -0.34
CA LYS A 36 -11.09 -3.08 -1.07
C LYS A 36 -12.12 -2.77 -2.17
N ARG A 37 -13.12 -1.96 -1.87
CA ARG A 37 -14.13 -1.54 -2.85
C ARG A 37 -13.51 -0.73 -3.99
N ILE A 38 -12.55 0.13 -3.69
CA ILE A 38 -11.80 0.89 -4.69
C ILE A 38 -11.01 -0.07 -5.60
N LEU A 39 -10.29 -0.99 -5.02
CA LEU A 39 -9.43 -1.91 -5.78
C LEU A 39 -10.20 -2.90 -6.63
N THR A 40 -11.40 -3.29 -6.22
CA THR A 40 -12.26 -4.22 -6.98
C THR A 40 -13.16 -3.52 -7.99
N GLY A 41 -13.15 -2.19 -8.03
CA GLY A 41 -14.03 -1.43 -8.92
C GLY A 41 -15.46 -1.31 -8.45
N LYS A 42 -15.78 -1.73 -7.24
CA LYS A 42 -17.11 -1.54 -6.63
C LYS A 42 -17.35 -0.09 -6.24
N ALA A 43 -16.28 0.63 -5.90
CA ALA A 43 -16.29 2.07 -5.73
C ALA A 43 -15.48 2.67 -6.89
N THR A 44 -16.12 3.48 -7.72
CA THR A 44 -15.50 4.09 -8.90
C THR A 44 -15.39 5.60 -8.79
N LYS A 45 -16.13 6.19 -7.89
CA LYS A 45 -16.13 7.63 -7.64
C LYS A 45 -15.76 7.90 -6.20
N TRP A 46 -15.13 9.04 -5.96
CA TRP A 46 -14.78 9.44 -4.60
C TRP A 46 -16.00 9.57 -3.70
N SER A 47 -17.16 9.95 -4.26
CA SER A 47 -18.42 9.99 -3.50
C SER A 47 -18.91 8.62 -3.05
N ASP A 48 -18.41 7.54 -3.61
CA ASP A 48 -18.74 6.18 -3.18
C ASP A 48 -18.12 5.81 -1.85
N VAL A 49 -17.03 6.46 -1.48
CA VAL A 49 -16.30 6.23 -0.22
C VAL A 49 -16.29 7.44 0.70
N VAL A 50 -16.46 8.65 0.15
CA VAL A 50 -16.56 9.89 0.90
C VAL A 50 -17.86 10.57 0.50
N PRO A 51 -18.96 10.38 1.27
CA PRO A 51 -20.25 10.98 0.93
C PRO A 51 -20.14 12.50 0.73
N GLY A 52 -20.66 12.97 -0.40
CA GLY A 52 -20.62 14.38 -0.73
C GLY A 52 -19.37 14.86 -1.44
N SER A 53 -18.42 13.97 -1.70
CA SER A 53 -17.20 14.35 -2.42
C SER A 53 -17.50 14.78 -3.85
N LYS A 54 -16.81 15.84 -4.29
CA LYS A 54 -16.94 16.37 -5.66
C LYS A 54 -15.70 16.09 -6.51
N ARG A 55 -14.84 15.15 -6.09
CA ARG A 55 -13.58 14.86 -6.80
C ARG A 55 -13.77 14.07 -8.09
N GLY A 56 -14.93 13.48 -8.32
CA GLY A 56 -15.21 12.71 -9.52
C GLY A 56 -14.70 11.28 -9.43
N ASP A 57 -14.18 10.77 -10.55
CA ASP A 57 -13.78 9.37 -10.65
C ASP A 57 -12.46 9.10 -9.90
N ILE A 58 -12.35 7.88 -9.37
CA ILE A 58 -11.13 7.39 -8.73
C ILE A 58 -10.25 6.74 -9.80
N GLU A 59 -9.03 7.23 -9.94
CA GLU A 59 -8.00 6.59 -10.76
C GLU A 59 -7.05 5.83 -9.84
N VAL A 60 -6.94 4.52 -10.01
CA VAL A 60 -6.06 3.68 -9.20
C VAL A 60 -4.80 3.37 -9.99
N VAL A 61 -3.64 3.62 -9.40
CA VAL A 61 -2.35 3.29 -10.01
C VAL A 61 -1.49 2.53 -9.03
N PHE A 62 -0.86 1.46 -9.48
CA PHE A 62 0.04 0.68 -8.64
C PHE A 62 1.27 0.22 -9.43
N ASP A 63 2.32 -0.12 -8.71
CA ASP A 63 3.55 -0.55 -9.37
C ASP A 63 3.39 -1.96 -9.92
N ASN A 64 4.05 -2.20 -11.02
CA ASN A 64 4.21 -3.41 -11.81
C ASN A 64 3.40 -4.64 -11.38
N THR A 65 2.56 -5.15 -12.29
CA THR A 65 1.70 -6.32 -12.08
C THR A 65 2.43 -7.61 -11.68
N ARG A 66 3.76 -7.65 -11.86
CA ARG A 66 4.58 -8.80 -11.47
C ARG A 66 5.25 -8.58 -10.11
N SER A 67 4.98 -7.47 -9.46
CA SER A 67 5.63 -7.13 -8.21
C SER A 67 5.06 -7.94 -7.05
N ALA A 68 5.85 -7.99 -5.98
CA ALA A 68 5.39 -8.52 -4.70
C ALA A 68 4.18 -7.73 -4.18
N THR A 69 4.09 -6.44 -4.51
CA THR A 69 2.96 -5.59 -4.16
C THR A 69 1.65 -6.13 -4.74
N THR A 70 1.62 -6.46 -6.03
CA THR A 70 0.43 -7.01 -6.68
C THR A 70 0.01 -8.32 -6.01
N ASN A 71 0.95 -9.23 -5.78
CA ASN A 71 0.65 -10.51 -5.13
C ASN A 71 0.11 -10.31 -3.72
N PHE A 72 0.69 -9.39 -2.97
CA PHE A 72 0.22 -9.05 -1.63
C PHE A 72 -1.22 -8.52 -1.67
N VAL A 73 -1.53 -7.64 -2.61
CA VAL A 73 -2.88 -7.07 -2.74
C VAL A 73 -3.89 -8.17 -3.06
N VAL A 74 -3.60 -9.02 -4.05
CA VAL A 74 -4.52 -10.08 -4.45
C VAL A 74 -4.75 -11.07 -3.31
N ASP A 75 -3.69 -11.51 -2.65
CA ASP A 75 -3.79 -12.55 -1.63
C ASP A 75 -4.33 -12.04 -0.30
N SER A 76 -3.89 -10.87 0.14
CA SER A 76 -4.13 -10.39 1.49
C SER A 76 -5.23 -9.34 1.61
N VAL A 77 -5.51 -8.61 0.55
CA VAL A 77 -6.52 -7.56 0.55
C VAL A 77 -7.78 -8.02 -0.17
N LEU A 78 -7.63 -8.54 -1.37
CA LEU A 78 -8.77 -8.92 -2.22
C LEU A 78 -9.25 -10.35 -1.98
N HIS A 79 -8.46 -11.18 -1.31
CA HIS A 79 -8.77 -12.59 -1.07
C HIS A 79 -9.14 -13.34 -2.36
N GLY A 80 -8.38 -13.08 -3.42
CA GLY A 80 -8.59 -13.70 -4.72
C GLY A 80 -9.60 -12.99 -5.62
N GLU A 81 -10.27 -11.94 -5.17
CA GLU A 81 -11.12 -11.15 -6.05
C GLU A 81 -10.27 -10.41 -7.09
N LYS A 82 -10.88 -10.15 -8.24
CA LYS A 82 -10.19 -9.47 -9.33
C LYS A 82 -10.13 -7.97 -9.11
N PHE A 83 -9.09 -7.35 -9.65
CA PHE A 83 -9.01 -5.90 -9.74
C PHE A 83 -10.11 -5.34 -10.64
N GLY A 84 -10.53 -4.11 -10.34
CA GLY A 84 -11.45 -3.37 -11.19
C GLY A 84 -10.80 -2.92 -12.49
N GLU A 85 -11.62 -2.44 -13.41
CA GLU A 85 -11.14 -1.98 -14.73
C GLU A 85 -10.44 -0.62 -14.68
N ASN A 86 -10.63 0.13 -13.60
CA ASN A 86 -10.08 1.48 -13.43
C ASN A 86 -8.66 1.48 -12.84
N ILE A 87 -7.96 0.37 -12.92
CA ILE A 87 -6.61 0.22 -12.35
C ILE A 87 -5.56 0.30 -13.46
N MET A 88 -4.55 1.12 -13.23
CA MET A 88 -3.40 1.27 -14.09
C MET A 88 -2.15 0.75 -13.41
N ALA A 89 -1.29 0.09 -14.19
CA ALA A 89 0.00 -0.39 -13.69
C ALA A 89 1.11 0.54 -14.16
N ALA A 90 1.95 0.98 -13.23
CA ALA A 90 3.19 1.67 -13.53
C ALA A 90 4.36 0.70 -13.39
N LYS A 91 5.50 1.03 -13.99
CA LYS A 91 6.68 0.16 -13.93
C LYS A 91 7.40 0.24 -12.59
N THR A 92 7.32 1.38 -11.91
CA THR A 92 8.05 1.64 -10.67
C THR A 92 7.17 2.38 -9.67
N SER A 93 7.54 2.28 -8.41
CA SER A 93 6.86 3.04 -7.34
C SER A 93 7.05 4.54 -7.53
N LYS A 94 8.20 4.98 -8.06
CA LYS A 94 8.41 6.40 -8.37
C LYS A 94 7.41 6.91 -9.38
N GLN A 95 7.11 6.12 -10.41
CA GLN A 95 6.09 6.49 -11.41
C GLN A 95 4.70 6.57 -10.81
N VAL A 96 4.38 5.70 -9.85
CA VAL A 96 3.11 5.78 -9.10
C VAL A 96 3.03 7.10 -8.34
N ILE A 97 4.10 7.45 -7.63
CA ILE A 97 4.16 8.70 -6.86
C ILE A 97 4.02 9.91 -7.77
N ASP A 98 4.73 9.93 -8.90
CA ASP A 98 4.66 11.03 -9.85
C ASP A 98 3.26 11.16 -10.45
N TYR A 99 2.60 10.06 -10.75
CA TYR A 99 1.24 10.07 -11.26
C TYR A 99 0.25 10.66 -10.25
N VAL A 100 0.36 10.23 -8.99
CA VAL A 100 -0.49 10.74 -7.92
C VAL A 100 -0.26 12.23 -7.68
N ASP A 101 0.99 12.68 -7.75
CA ASP A 101 1.32 14.10 -7.63
C ASP A 101 0.65 14.96 -8.72
N GLN A 102 0.55 14.43 -9.93
CA GLN A 102 0.02 15.16 -11.08
C GLN A 102 -1.48 15.00 -11.30
N ASN A 103 -2.12 14.05 -10.62
CA ASN A 103 -3.54 13.71 -10.86
C ASN A 103 -4.34 13.76 -9.56
N PRO A 104 -5.10 14.84 -9.32
CA PRO A 104 -5.82 15.03 -8.06
C PRO A 104 -6.84 13.95 -7.71
N GLY A 105 -7.38 13.24 -8.71
CA GLY A 105 -8.37 12.18 -8.51
C GLY A 105 -7.77 10.80 -8.30
N SER A 106 -6.44 10.68 -8.25
CA SER A 106 -5.79 9.37 -8.18
C SER A 106 -5.53 8.89 -6.75
N ILE A 107 -5.45 7.58 -6.62
CA ILE A 107 -4.92 6.89 -5.44
C ILE A 107 -3.83 5.93 -5.91
N GLY A 108 -2.68 5.98 -5.27
CA GLY A 108 -1.55 5.12 -5.59
C GLY A 108 -1.36 4.03 -4.56
N VAL A 109 -0.84 2.89 -5.02
CA VAL A 109 -0.52 1.74 -4.17
C VAL A 109 0.95 1.42 -4.35
N ILE A 110 1.72 1.48 -3.26
CA ILE A 110 3.15 1.23 -3.26
C ILE A 110 3.55 0.43 -2.02
N GLY A 111 4.77 -0.11 -2.03
CA GLY A 111 5.34 -0.70 -0.81
C GLY A 111 5.68 0.38 0.21
N SER A 112 5.46 0.09 1.48
CA SER A 112 5.72 1.04 2.56
C SER A 112 7.21 1.39 2.72
N ASN A 113 8.10 0.55 2.21
CA ASN A 113 9.53 0.81 2.25
C ASN A 113 9.91 2.15 1.58
N TRP A 114 9.13 2.58 0.58
CA TRP A 114 9.33 3.87 -0.05
C TRP A 114 9.12 5.05 0.89
N LEU A 115 8.25 4.88 1.88
CA LEU A 115 7.94 5.92 2.86
C LEU A 115 8.91 5.90 4.05
N ASN A 116 9.56 4.77 4.28
CA ASN A 116 10.39 4.54 5.45
C ASN A 116 11.89 4.52 5.16
N ASP A 117 12.29 4.69 3.91
CA ASP A 117 13.71 4.70 3.54
C ASP A 117 14.33 6.07 3.87
N ARG A 118 15.13 6.09 4.92
CA ARG A 118 15.78 7.31 5.39
C ARG A 118 17.00 7.70 4.55
N ARG A 119 17.48 6.79 3.70
CA ARG A 119 18.66 7.02 2.87
C ARG A 119 18.31 7.76 1.58
N ASP A 120 17.05 7.77 1.22
CA ASP A 120 16.58 8.40 0.00
C ASP A 120 16.16 9.83 0.29
N SER A 121 16.91 10.81 -0.21
CA SER A 121 16.59 12.23 -0.08
C SER A 121 15.29 12.60 -0.80
N THR A 122 14.90 11.85 -1.82
CA THR A 122 13.64 12.08 -2.55
C THR A 122 12.43 11.76 -1.69
N ASN A 123 12.59 10.91 -0.69
CA ASN A 123 11.54 10.56 0.26
C ASN A 123 10.96 11.80 0.96
N THR A 124 11.83 12.76 1.31
CA THR A 124 11.37 14.02 1.90
C THR A 124 10.64 14.89 0.89
N THR A 125 11.06 14.85 -0.36
CA THR A 125 10.50 15.68 -1.43
C THR A 125 9.09 15.23 -1.80
N PHE A 126 8.87 13.94 -2.05
CA PHE A 126 7.55 13.49 -2.48
C PHE A 126 6.52 13.54 -1.36
N LYS A 127 6.91 13.44 -0.10
CA LYS A 127 5.98 13.59 1.03
C LYS A 127 5.31 14.96 1.08
N LYS A 128 5.88 15.96 0.42
CA LYS A 128 5.26 17.28 0.27
C LYS A 128 4.17 17.31 -0.80
N ASN A 129 4.24 16.37 -1.74
CA ASN A 129 3.39 16.35 -2.93
C ASN A 129 2.27 15.33 -2.85
N ILE A 130 2.30 14.45 -1.87
CA ILE A 130 1.27 13.43 -1.66
C ILE A 130 0.91 13.35 -0.18
N HIS A 131 -0.27 12.80 0.09
CA HIS A 131 -0.68 12.42 1.43
C HIS A 131 -0.70 10.91 1.56
N VAL A 132 -0.19 10.41 2.68
CA VAL A 132 -0.25 8.98 3.00
C VAL A 132 -1.58 8.70 3.68
N VAL A 133 -2.29 7.68 3.20
CA VAL A 133 -3.59 7.28 3.73
C VAL A 133 -3.42 6.55 5.06
N SER A 134 -4.27 6.91 6.02
CA SER A 134 -4.44 6.17 7.26
C SER A 134 -5.56 5.15 7.11
N VAL A 135 -5.34 3.92 7.56
CA VAL A 135 -6.26 2.81 7.36
C VAL A 135 -6.84 2.35 8.69
N SER A 136 -8.15 2.16 8.72
CA SER A 136 -8.90 1.67 9.88
C SER A 136 -9.48 0.29 9.62
N ILE A 137 -9.46 -0.56 10.64
CA ILE A 137 -10.14 -1.86 10.60
C ILE A 137 -11.61 -1.75 11.03
N LYS A 138 -12.05 -0.58 11.42
CA LYS A 138 -13.44 -0.34 11.86
C LYS A 138 -14.35 -0.08 10.68
N ASP A 139 -15.65 0.01 10.94
CA ASP A 139 -16.66 0.27 9.90
C ASP A 139 -16.59 1.69 9.38
N LYS A 140 -16.10 2.61 10.20
CA LYS A 140 -15.94 4.01 9.84
C LYS A 140 -14.55 4.48 10.27
N ALA A 141 -13.81 5.05 9.33
CA ALA A 141 -12.47 5.56 9.60
C ALA A 141 -12.50 6.96 10.21
N THR A 142 -11.69 7.15 11.23
CA THR A 142 -11.44 8.44 11.86
C THR A 142 -9.94 8.61 12.08
N PRO A 143 -9.44 9.83 12.32
CA PRO A 143 -8.02 10.00 12.63
C PRO A 143 -7.57 9.24 13.88
N MET A 144 -8.50 8.92 14.78
CA MET A 144 -8.18 8.25 16.05
C MET A 144 -8.15 6.72 15.92
N ASN A 145 -8.79 6.15 14.92
CA ASN A 145 -8.87 4.70 14.74
C ASN A 145 -8.17 4.19 13.47
N SER A 146 -7.39 5.05 12.84
CA SER A 146 -6.69 4.73 11.61
C SER A 146 -5.20 4.99 11.76
N TRP A 147 -4.38 4.25 11.01
CA TRP A 147 -2.93 4.23 11.17
C TRP A 147 -2.27 4.30 9.81
N LYS A 148 -1.13 4.98 9.75
CA LYS A 148 -0.30 5.05 8.55
C LYS A 148 0.71 3.89 8.53
N PRO A 149 1.26 3.53 7.36
CA PRO A 149 2.18 2.40 7.23
C PRO A 149 3.61 2.74 7.69
N TYR A 150 3.76 3.36 8.84
CA TYR A 150 5.05 3.64 9.43
C TYR A 150 5.55 2.45 10.23
N GLN A 151 6.88 2.30 10.34
CA GLN A 151 7.50 1.11 10.93
C GLN A 151 6.93 0.74 12.31
N ALA A 152 6.72 1.71 13.18
CA ALA A 152 6.16 1.44 14.50
C ALA A 152 4.80 0.75 14.44
N TYR A 153 3.95 1.16 13.50
CA TYR A 153 2.60 0.62 13.35
C TYR A 153 2.55 -0.68 12.55
N LEU A 154 3.55 -0.91 11.71
CA LEU A 154 3.75 -2.21 11.07
C LEU A 154 4.18 -3.24 12.09
N LEU A 155 5.10 -2.87 12.98
CA LEU A 155 5.66 -3.74 14.01
C LEU A 155 4.61 -4.17 15.05
N ASP A 156 3.76 -3.25 15.51
CA ASP A 156 2.77 -3.55 16.54
C ASP A 156 1.42 -4.04 15.99
N GLY A 157 1.30 -4.14 14.66
CA GLY A 157 0.11 -4.68 14.03
C GLY A 157 -1.06 -3.71 13.92
N ARG A 158 -0.90 -2.44 14.26
CA ARG A 158 -1.97 -1.45 14.14
C ARG A 158 -2.32 -1.15 12.69
N TYR A 159 -1.31 -1.09 11.81
CA TYR A 159 -1.56 -0.94 10.37
C TYR A 159 -1.93 -2.31 9.79
N PRO A 160 -3.10 -2.43 9.13
CA PRO A 160 -3.62 -3.76 8.76
C PRO A 160 -2.95 -4.43 7.56
N PHE A 161 -2.35 -3.65 6.64
CA PHE A 161 -1.75 -4.22 5.42
C PHE A 161 -0.26 -4.43 5.60
N VAL A 162 0.11 -5.41 6.38
CA VAL A 162 1.49 -5.72 6.71
C VAL A 162 1.80 -7.17 6.38
N ARG A 163 3.04 -7.42 5.93
CA ARG A 163 3.58 -8.77 5.82
C ARG A 163 4.98 -8.81 6.41
N THR A 164 5.33 -9.96 6.93
CA THR A 164 6.68 -10.21 7.43
C THR A 164 7.57 -10.63 6.28
N LEU A 165 8.73 -9.99 6.19
CA LEU A 165 9.79 -10.39 5.26
C LEU A 165 10.69 -11.39 5.96
N TYR A 166 11.08 -12.45 5.25
CA TYR A 166 11.92 -13.52 5.77
C TYR A 166 13.21 -13.61 4.98
N ALA A 167 14.30 -13.88 5.68
CA ALA A 167 15.54 -14.31 5.08
C ALA A 167 15.63 -15.82 5.13
N ILE A 168 16.09 -16.42 4.05
CA ILE A 168 16.41 -17.85 4.00
C ILE A 168 17.93 -17.97 3.97
N VAL A 169 18.48 -18.65 4.96
CA VAL A 169 19.92 -18.87 5.04
C VAL A 169 20.20 -20.34 4.78
N VAL A 170 21.05 -20.60 3.82
CA VAL A 170 21.51 -21.93 3.48
C VAL A 170 23.02 -21.99 3.74
N ASP A 171 23.46 -23.04 4.43
CA ASP A 171 24.88 -23.19 4.73
C ASP A 171 25.67 -23.33 3.43
N PRO A 172 26.66 -22.45 3.17
CA PRO A 172 27.44 -22.51 1.93
C PRO A 172 28.48 -23.62 1.88
N HIS A 173 28.67 -24.36 2.96
CA HIS A 173 29.66 -25.42 3.03
C HIS A 173 29.13 -26.80 2.63
N LYS A 174 28.26 -26.79 1.69
CA LYS A 174 27.63 -28.06 1.29
C LYS A 174 28.27 -28.66 0.06
#